data_9c0b71d469856149320c999154dd83df
#
_entry.id   9c0b71d469856149320c999154dd83df
#
_cell.length_a   1.000
_cell.length_b   1.000
_cell.length_c   1.000
_cell.angle_alpha   90.00
_cell.angle_beta   90.00
_cell.angle_gamma   90.00
#
_symmetry.space_group_name_H-M   'P 1'
#
loop_
_entity.id
_entity.type
_entity.pdbx_description
1 polymer ?
#
loop_
_entity_poly.entity_id
_entity_poly.type
_entity_poly.pdbx_seq_one_letter_code
_entity_poly.pdbx_strand_id
1 'polypeptide(L)'
;MKKSWIRFIACMLLLALPFAALGAVGFLLPAQFEKTFLGEFDNRVEELYATEGEKIVIIGGSSVSFGVDAELLEETLGRPVINFGLYATLGTKAMMDFSLDAIGEGDIVILAPEMNAQTFSLYYNAEAMWQAVDGRFSLLSHVDGDDLPAMLGGFWRFAASKLTYFLQESDLDPSGIYNAASFDEKGFTR
;
A
#
# COMPACT_ATOMS: atom_id res chain seq x y z
N MET A 1 36.58 -4.62 34.95
CA MET A 1 35.30 -5.16 34.41
C MET A 1 34.27 -4.04 34.06
N LYS A 2 33.85 -3.19 35.03
CA LYS A 2 32.82 -2.15 34.74
C LYS A 2 33.15 -1.22 33.54
N LYS A 3 34.40 -0.75 33.38
CA LYS A 3 34.80 0.12 32.26
C LYS A 3 34.73 -0.57 30.88
N SER A 4 34.93 -1.88 30.81
CA SER A 4 34.84 -2.65 29.59
C SER A 4 33.38 -2.78 29.12
N TRP A 5 32.45 -3.02 30.02
CA TRP A 5 31.04 -3.07 29.76
C TRP A 5 30.49 -1.73 29.30
N ILE A 6 30.90 -0.62 29.90
CA ILE A 6 30.48 0.72 29.47
C ILE A 6 30.96 1.01 28.03
N ARG A 7 32.22 0.66 27.71
CA ARG A 7 32.72 0.83 26.32
C ARG A 7 31.97 -0.04 25.33
N PHE A 8 31.66 -1.29 25.69
CA PHE A 8 30.89 -2.19 24.85
C PHE A 8 29.48 -1.63 24.56
N ILE A 9 28.77 -1.19 25.60
CA ILE A 9 27.45 -0.57 25.46
C ILE A 9 27.53 0.70 24.61
N ALA A 10 28.51 1.56 24.84
CA ALA A 10 28.71 2.77 24.03
C ALA A 10 28.96 2.46 22.54
N CYS A 11 29.76 1.44 22.25
CA CYS A 11 29.97 1.00 20.86
C CYS A 11 28.67 0.45 20.24
N MET A 12 27.90 -0.32 20.97
CA MET A 12 26.60 -0.84 20.49
C MET A 12 25.61 0.28 20.21
N LEU A 13 25.54 1.28 21.09
CA LEU A 13 24.67 2.45 20.89
C LEU A 13 25.14 3.28 19.67
N LEU A 14 26.42 3.48 19.49
CA LEU A 14 26.96 4.18 18.31
C LEU A 14 26.65 3.43 17.01
N LEU A 15 26.72 2.11 17.01
CA LEU A 15 26.36 1.27 15.87
C LEU A 15 24.86 1.29 15.60
N ALA A 16 24.02 1.41 16.63
CA ALA A 16 22.58 1.48 16.49
C ALA A 16 22.07 2.85 15.98
N LEU A 17 22.82 3.92 16.19
CA LEU A 17 22.43 5.29 15.82
C LEU A 17 22.02 5.44 14.35
N PRO A 18 22.80 4.98 13.33
CA PRO A 18 22.40 5.13 11.93
C PRO A 18 21.11 4.39 11.60
N PHE A 19 20.88 3.21 12.22
CA PHE A 19 19.63 2.48 12.05
C PHE A 19 18.46 3.20 12.71
N ALA A 20 18.66 3.74 13.91
CA ALA A 20 17.64 4.54 14.58
C ALA A 20 17.31 5.81 13.78
N ALA A 21 18.32 6.48 13.22
CA ALA A 21 18.13 7.65 12.37
C ALA A 21 17.35 7.30 11.08
N LEU A 22 17.71 6.21 10.41
CA LEU A 22 16.99 5.74 9.23
C LEU A 22 15.57 5.30 9.57
N GLY A 23 15.38 4.64 10.71
CA GLY A 23 14.05 4.30 11.23
C GLY A 23 13.18 5.55 11.46
N ALA A 24 13.76 6.58 12.06
CA ALA A 24 13.08 7.86 12.25
C ALA A 24 12.69 8.53 10.92
N VAL A 25 13.56 8.44 9.90
CA VAL A 25 13.26 8.92 8.55
C VAL A 25 11.99 8.29 7.99
N GLY A 26 11.83 6.97 8.09
CA GLY A 26 10.65 6.27 7.58
C GLY A 26 9.35 6.80 8.14
N PHE A 27 9.33 7.18 9.42
CA PHE A 27 8.11 7.59 10.12
C PHE A 27 7.91 9.11 10.22
N LEU A 28 8.99 9.90 10.23
CA LEU A 28 8.91 11.34 10.53
C LEU A 28 9.00 12.24 9.30
N LEU A 29 9.59 11.79 8.19
CA LEU A 29 9.55 12.56 6.95
C LEU A 29 8.12 12.57 6.38
N PRO A 30 7.74 13.66 5.70
CA PRO A 30 6.46 13.72 4.99
C PRO A 30 6.30 12.56 4.02
N ALA A 31 5.06 12.16 3.76
CA ALA A 31 4.73 11.16 2.74
C ALA A 31 5.27 11.59 1.37
N GLN A 32 5.84 10.65 0.64
CA GLN A 32 6.49 10.93 -0.65
C GLN A 32 5.70 10.36 -1.84
N PHE A 33 4.76 9.45 -1.58
CA PHE A 33 4.10 8.68 -2.63
C PHE A 33 2.62 9.05 -2.83
N GLU A 34 2.11 10.05 -2.13
CA GLU A 34 0.69 10.48 -2.17
C GLU A 34 0.22 10.89 -3.58
N LYS A 35 1.10 11.51 -4.37
CA LYS A 35 0.77 11.94 -5.72
C LYS A 35 0.84 10.83 -6.78
N THR A 36 1.29 9.65 -6.40
CA THR A 36 1.41 8.50 -7.28
C THR A 36 0.16 7.63 -7.23
N PHE A 37 0.06 6.64 -8.11
CA PHE A 37 -0.98 5.62 -8.04
C PHE A 37 -1.03 4.89 -6.69
N LEU A 38 0.09 4.79 -5.97
CA LEU A 38 0.11 4.24 -4.61
C LEU A 38 -0.65 5.12 -3.61
N GLY A 39 -0.79 6.41 -3.86
CA GLY A 39 -1.59 7.33 -3.04
C GLY A 39 -3.08 7.01 -3.07
N GLU A 40 -3.57 6.40 -4.16
CA GLU A 40 -4.97 5.96 -4.27
C GLU A 40 -5.31 4.76 -3.38
N PHE A 41 -4.33 4.07 -2.85
CA PHE A 41 -4.53 2.91 -2.01
C PHE A 41 -5.45 3.19 -0.81
N ASP A 42 -5.27 4.32 -0.15
CA ASP A 42 -6.08 4.71 1.00
C ASP A 42 -7.53 5.00 0.62
N ASN A 43 -7.74 5.76 -0.46
CA ASN A 43 -9.08 6.08 -0.96
C ASN A 43 -9.85 4.79 -1.30
N ARG A 44 -9.18 3.81 -1.90
CA ARG A 44 -9.78 2.52 -2.24
C ARG A 44 -10.13 1.69 -1.00
N VAL A 45 -9.26 1.70 0.01
CA VAL A 45 -9.54 1.03 1.28
C VAL A 45 -10.69 1.73 1.99
N GLU A 46 -10.69 3.06 2.06
CA GLU A 46 -11.77 3.82 2.68
C GLU A 46 -13.11 3.57 2.00
N GLU A 47 -13.18 3.63 0.67
CA GLU A 47 -14.38 3.31 -0.12
C GLU A 47 -14.90 1.90 0.20
N LEU A 48 -14.01 0.91 0.17
CA LEU A 48 -14.37 -0.48 0.45
C LEU A 48 -14.98 -0.66 1.84
N TYR A 49 -14.40 -0.02 2.86
CA TYR A 49 -14.86 -0.14 4.25
C TYR A 49 -16.08 0.73 4.55
N ALA A 50 -16.26 1.86 3.85
CA ALA A 50 -17.41 2.74 4.01
C ALA A 50 -18.68 2.21 3.33
N THR A 51 -18.55 1.30 2.36
CA THR A 51 -19.70 0.79 1.61
C THR A 51 -20.42 -0.29 2.41
N GLU A 52 -21.59 0.06 2.92
CA GLU A 52 -22.46 -0.83 3.67
C GLU A 52 -23.34 -1.70 2.77
N GLY A 53 -23.80 -2.83 3.31
CA GLY A 53 -24.71 -3.76 2.62
C GLY A 53 -23.99 -4.66 1.62
N GLU A 54 -24.80 -5.41 0.87
CA GLU A 54 -24.28 -6.36 -0.13
C GLU A 54 -23.68 -5.61 -1.34
N LYS A 55 -22.44 -5.90 -1.66
CA LYS A 55 -21.66 -5.25 -2.71
C LYS A 55 -20.93 -6.24 -3.61
N ILE A 56 -20.42 -5.75 -4.72
CA ILE A 56 -19.51 -6.48 -5.62
C ILE A 56 -18.14 -5.85 -5.46
N VAL A 57 -17.14 -6.64 -5.09
CA VAL A 57 -15.75 -6.17 -4.93
C VAL A 57 -14.90 -6.80 -6.03
N ILE A 58 -14.29 -5.97 -6.88
CA ILE A 58 -13.42 -6.41 -7.97
C ILE A 58 -11.98 -6.17 -7.56
N ILE A 59 -11.27 -7.25 -7.24
CA ILE A 59 -9.88 -7.22 -6.74
C ILE A 59 -8.94 -7.53 -7.89
N GLY A 60 -7.96 -6.65 -8.13
CA GLY A 60 -6.96 -6.87 -9.19
C GLY A 60 -5.86 -5.83 -9.20
N GLY A 61 -5.04 -5.86 -10.22
CA GLY A 61 -3.97 -4.90 -10.42
C GLY A 61 -4.42 -3.64 -11.14
N SER A 62 -3.48 -2.95 -11.77
CA SER A 62 -3.73 -1.71 -12.51
C SER A 62 -4.70 -1.90 -13.69
N SER A 63 -4.75 -3.09 -14.27
CA SER A 63 -5.72 -3.42 -15.33
C SER A 63 -7.18 -3.31 -14.85
N VAL A 64 -7.45 -3.67 -13.61
CA VAL A 64 -8.77 -3.49 -12.98
C VAL A 64 -8.99 -2.02 -12.68
N SER A 65 -8.02 -1.36 -12.05
CA SER A 65 -8.13 0.05 -11.66
C SER A 65 -8.46 0.97 -12.84
N PHE A 66 -7.82 0.75 -13.99
CA PHE A 66 -7.99 1.59 -15.18
C PHE A 66 -8.98 1.05 -16.22
N GLY A 67 -9.34 -0.23 -16.14
CA GLY A 67 -10.15 -0.91 -17.15
C GLY A 67 -11.58 -1.22 -16.73
N VAL A 68 -11.94 -1.05 -15.46
CA VAL A 68 -13.28 -1.35 -14.95
C VAL A 68 -14.01 -0.06 -14.63
N ASP A 69 -15.12 0.17 -15.31
CA ASP A 69 -16.07 1.24 -15.00
C ASP A 69 -17.07 0.71 -13.94
N ALA A 70 -16.76 0.97 -12.67
CA ALA A 70 -17.57 0.49 -11.58
C ALA A 70 -18.92 1.21 -11.50
N GLU A 71 -19.01 2.49 -11.87
CA GLU A 71 -20.25 3.26 -11.88
C GLU A 71 -21.25 2.69 -12.88
N LEU A 72 -20.79 2.40 -14.10
CA LEU A 72 -21.62 1.76 -15.13
C LEU A 72 -22.08 0.37 -14.70
N LEU A 73 -21.23 -0.40 -14.02
CA LEU A 73 -21.59 -1.70 -13.48
C LEU A 73 -22.62 -1.57 -12.35
N GLU A 74 -22.44 -0.62 -11.45
CA GLU A 74 -23.37 -0.34 -10.36
C GLU A 74 -24.76 0.04 -10.89
N GLU A 75 -24.82 0.96 -11.86
CA GLU A 75 -26.07 1.35 -12.54
C GLU A 75 -26.75 0.15 -13.21
N THR A 76 -25.97 -0.72 -13.86
CA THR A 76 -26.50 -1.87 -14.61
C THR A 76 -26.96 -2.99 -13.68
N LEU A 77 -26.24 -3.24 -12.59
CA LEU A 77 -26.48 -4.36 -11.69
C LEU A 77 -27.38 -3.99 -10.51
N GLY A 78 -27.60 -2.69 -10.26
CA GLY A 78 -28.41 -2.18 -9.14
C GLY A 78 -27.85 -2.52 -7.77
N ARG A 79 -26.53 -2.63 -7.65
CA ARG A 79 -25.79 -3.02 -6.45
C ARG A 79 -24.45 -2.28 -6.42
N PRO A 80 -23.97 -1.82 -5.25
CA PRO A 80 -22.67 -1.17 -5.15
C PRO A 80 -21.54 -2.03 -5.74
N VAL A 81 -20.67 -1.40 -6.53
CA VAL A 81 -19.53 -2.04 -7.17
C VAL A 81 -18.26 -1.31 -6.76
N ILE A 82 -17.39 -1.99 -6.05
CA ILE A 82 -16.11 -1.46 -5.59
C ILE A 82 -15.00 -1.92 -6.52
N ASN A 83 -14.39 -0.96 -7.22
CA ASN A 83 -13.17 -1.21 -7.99
C ASN A 83 -11.97 -1.22 -7.06
N PHE A 84 -11.66 -2.38 -6.47
CA PHE A 84 -10.48 -2.57 -5.64
C PHE A 84 -9.26 -2.97 -6.48
N GLY A 85 -9.05 -2.24 -7.57
CA GLY A 85 -7.87 -2.33 -8.41
C GLY A 85 -6.73 -1.52 -7.81
N LEU A 86 -5.61 -2.18 -7.50
CA LEU A 86 -4.46 -1.58 -6.84
C LEU A 86 -3.20 -1.73 -7.71
N TYR A 87 -2.09 -1.14 -7.25
CA TYR A 87 -0.82 -1.31 -7.92
C TYR A 87 -0.36 -2.78 -7.84
N ALA A 88 -0.25 -3.45 -8.98
CA ALA A 88 0.01 -4.91 -9.05
C ALA A 88 1.26 -5.36 -8.28
N THR A 89 2.25 -4.46 -8.10
CA THR A 89 3.46 -4.74 -7.32
C THR A 89 3.19 -4.97 -5.83
N LEU A 90 2.06 -4.50 -5.29
CA LEU A 90 1.65 -4.83 -3.91
C LEU A 90 1.47 -6.33 -3.73
N GLY A 91 1.05 -7.01 -4.78
CA GLY A 91 0.76 -8.44 -4.80
C GLY A 91 -0.68 -8.77 -4.46
N THR A 92 -1.17 -9.85 -5.05
CA THR A 92 -2.57 -10.30 -4.88
C THR A 92 -2.90 -10.63 -3.42
N LYS A 93 -1.94 -11.20 -2.67
CA LYS A 93 -2.14 -11.51 -1.25
C LYS A 93 -2.47 -10.24 -0.45
N ALA A 94 -1.67 -9.18 -0.62
CA ALA A 94 -1.93 -7.92 0.09
C ALA A 94 -3.32 -7.36 -0.25
N MET A 95 -3.72 -7.38 -1.52
CA MET A 95 -5.04 -6.91 -1.95
C MET A 95 -6.17 -7.71 -1.27
N MET A 96 -6.00 -9.02 -1.14
CA MET A 96 -6.97 -9.88 -0.44
C MET A 96 -6.99 -9.60 1.06
N ASP A 97 -5.83 -9.47 1.72
CA ASP A 97 -5.73 -9.20 3.16
C ASP A 97 -6.44 -7.88 3.51
N PHE A 98 -6.22 -6.83 2.74
CA PHE A 98 -6.88 -5.53 2.95
C PHE A 98 -8.38 -5.53 2.65
N SER A 99 -8.88 -6.50 1.90
CA SER A 99 -10.31 -6.60 1.60
C SER A 99 -11.07 -7.54 2.56
N LEU A 100 -10.37 -8.43 3.24
CA LEU A 100 -10.97 -9.56 3.95
C LEU A 100 -11.97 -9.12 5.03
N ASP A 101 -11.62 -8.13 5.84
CA ASP A 101 -12.47 -7.66 6.94
C ASP A 101 -13.66 -6.80 6.47
N ALA A 102 -13.63 -6.34 5.21
CA ALA A 102 -14.67 -5.52 4.61
C ALA A 102 -15.67 -6.35 3.78
N ILE A 103 -15.41 -7.65 3.60
CA ILE A 103 -16.26 -8.57 2.85
C ILE A 103 -17.13 -9.35 3.80
N GLY A 104 -18.43 -9.39 3.53
CA GLY A 104 -19.44 -10.05 4.35
C GLY A 104 -20.29 -11.06 3.58
N GLU A 105 -21.25 -11.64 4.30
CA GLU A 105 -22.23 -12.56 3.69
C GLU A 105 -23.10 -11.81 2.67
N GLY A 106 -23.26 -12.38 1.49
CA GLY A 106 -24.01 -11.80 0.36
C GLY A 106 -23.17 -10.98 -0.59
N ASP A 107 -21.92 -10.66 -0.25
CA ASP A 107 -21.00 -10.00 -1.17
C ASP A 107 -20.55 -10.93 -2.29
N ILE A 108 -20.24 -10.34 -3.45
CA ILE A 108 -19.65 -11.04 -4.59
C ILE A 108 -18.23 -10.52 -4.77
N VAL A 109 -17.25 -11.43 -4.70
CA VAL A 109 -15.84 -11.09 -4.93
C VAL A 109 -15.43 -11.61 -6.30
N ILE A 110 -14.95 -10.71 -7.14
CA ILE A 110 -14.35 -11.01 -8.43
C ILE A 110 -12.85 -10.83 -8.33
N LEU A 111 -12.11 -11.95 -8.35
CA LEU A 111 -10.65 -11.90 -8.35
C LEU A 111 -10.15 -11.90 -9.81
N ALA A 112 -9.55 -10.78 -10.21
CA ALA A 112 -9.01 -10.56 -11.56
C ALA A 112 -7.50 -10.25 -11.51
N PRO A 113 -6.65 -11.24 -11.18
CA PRO A 113 -5.21 -11.03 -11.09
C PRO A 113 -4.62 -10.78 -12.47
N GLU A 114 -3.58 -9.94 -12.54
CA GLU A 114 -2.85 -9.74 -13.77
C GLU A 114 -2.06 -11.01 -14.17
N MET A 115 -1.95 -11.23 -15.48
CA MET A 115 -1.29 -12.41 -16.06
C MET A 115 0.24 -12.31 -15.98
N ASN A 116 0.77 -12.10 -14.80
CA ASN A 116 2.21 -12.10 -14.55
C ASN A 116 2.56 -12.93 -13.30
N ALA A 117 3.81 -13.34 -13.19
CA ALA A 117 4.26 -14.20 -12.10
C ALA A 117 4.11 -13.54 -10.71
N GLN A 118 4.18 -12.22 -10.65
CA GLN A 118 4.10 -11.47 -9.39
C GLN A 118 2.70 -11.47 -8.80
N THR A 119 1.68 -11.33 -9.64
CA THR A 119 0.28 -11.30 -9.20
C THR A 119 -0.32 -12.69 -9.03
N PHE A 120 0.16 -13.68 -9.76
CA PHE A 120 -0.31 -15.07 -9.66
C PHE A 120 0.24 -15.83 -8.45
N SER A 121 1.39 -15.45 -7.95
CA SER A 121 2.12 -16.21 -6.93
C SER A 121 1.79 -15.83 -5.49
N LEU A 122 0.71 -15.12 -5.22
CA LEU A 122 0.45 -14.53 -3.90
C LEU A 122 1.65 -13.72 -3.37
N TYR A 123 2.41 -13.17 -4.31
CA TYR A 123 3.60 -12.39 -4.02
C TYR A 123 3.27 -11.17 -3.17
N TYR A 124 4.11 -10.91 -2.20
CA TYR A 124 3.99 -9.78 -1.30
C TYR A 124 5.24 -8.91 -1.40
N ASN A 125 5.09 -7.67 -1.84
CA ASN A 125 6.19 -6.71 -1.90
C ASN A 125 6.12 -5.73 -0.74
N ALA A 126 6.89 -6.02 0.29
CA ALA A 126 6.91 -5.22 1.51
C ALA A 126 7.38 -3.77 1.29
N GLU A 127 8.30 -3.52 0.35
CA GLU A 127 8.73 -2.15 0.05
C GLU A 127 7.60 -1.34 -0.59
N ALA A 128 6.91 -1.90 -1.59
CA ALA A 128 5.76 -1.27 -2.21
C ALA A 128 4.62 -1.05 -1.20
N MET A 129 4.43 -2.00 -0.27
CA MET A 129 3.45 -1.85 0.80
C MET A 129 3.79 -0.69 1.73
N TRP A 130 5.04 -0.53 2.16
CA TRP A 130 5.46 0.64 2.93
C TRP A 130 5.25 1.95 2.19
N GLN A 131 5.48 1.96 0.86
CA GLN A 131 5.22 3.13 0.02
C GLN A 131 3.72 3.46 -0.05
N ALA A 132 2.87 2.44 -0.16
CA ALA A 132 1.42 2.61 -0.22
C ALA A 132 0.82 3.14 1.09
N VAL A 133 1.37 2.74 2.24
CA VAL A 133 0.90 3.20 3.56
C VAL A 133 1.70 4.40 4.09
N ASP A 134 2.54 5.01 3.27
CA ASP A 134 3.40 6.12 3.68
C ASP A 134 2.57 7.33 4.12
N GLY A 135 2.70 7.71 5.39
CA GLY A 135 1.89 8.73 6.04
C GLY A 135 0.57 8.21 6.64
N ARG A 136 0.17 6.96 6.36
CA ARG A 136 -1.11 6.36 6.80
C ARG A 136 -0.90 5.00 7.46
N PHE A 137 -0.01 4.97 8.42
CA PHE A 137 0.46 3.74 9.08
C PHE A 137 -0.62 2.97 9.85
N SER A 138 -1.81 3.57 10.08
CA SER A 138 -2.97 2.85 10.62
C SER A 138 -3.40 1.68 9.75
N LEU A 139 -3.18 1.76 8.43
CA LEU A 139 -3.49 0.69 7.48
C LEU A 139 -2.66 -0.58 7.70
N LEU A 140 -1.54 -0.48 8.42
CA LEU A 140 -0.73 -1.66 8.79
C LEU A 140 -1.48 -2.65 9.68
N SER A 141 -2.61 -2.25 10.31
CA SER A 141 -3.46 -3.16 11.07
C SER A 141 -4.12 -4.24 10.23
N HIS A 142 -4.24 -4.04 8.92
CA HIS A 142 -4.80 -5.01 7.98
C HIS A 142 -3.76 -5.99 7.41
N VAL A 143 -2.46 -5.76 7.70
CA VAL A 143 -1.39 -6.66 7.25
C VAL A 143 -1.44 -7.96 8.06
N ASP A 144 -1.46 -9.09 7.36
CA ASP A 144 -1.40 -10.41 8.00
C ASP A 144 -0.14 -10.55 8.86
N GLY A 145 -0.29 -11.17 10.03
CA GLY A 145 0.80 -11.41 10.96
C GLY A 145 1.95 -12.22 10.35
N ASP A 146 1.66 -13.10 9.41
CA ASP A 146 2.66 -13.91 8.71
C ASP A 146 3.56 -13.07 7.77
N ASP A 147 3.10 -11.89 7.35
CA ASP A 147 3.86 -10.96 6.50
C ASP A 147 4.72 -9.96 7.29
N LEU A 148 4.55 -9.86 8.61
CA LEU A 148 5.32 -8.95 9.46
C LEU A 148 6.84 -9.10 9.30
N PRO A 149 7.44 -10.30 9.22
CA PRO A 149 8.88 -10.43 8.99
C PRO A 149 9.32 -9.82 7.66
N ALA A 150 8.53 -9.99 6.59
CA ALA A 150 8.79 -9.38 5.29
C ALA A 150 8.66 -7.87 5.35
N MET A 151 7.64 -7.35 6.04
CA MET A 151 7.45 -5.92 6.28
C MET A 151 8.65 -5.31 6.99
N LEU A 152 9.11 -5.90 8.09
CA LEU A 152 10.30 -5.44 8.81
C LEU A 152 11.55 -5.42 7.91
N GLY A 153 11.71 -6.43 7.05
CA GLY A 153 12.80 -6.49 6.07
C GLY A 153 12.72 -5.40 5.00
N GLY A 154 11.53 -5.11 4.51
CA GLY A 154 11.27 -4.09 3.48
C GLY A 154 11.37 -2.66 3.99
N PHE A 155 11.13 -2.43 5.29
CA PHE A 155 11.13 -1.11 5.90
C PHE A 155 12.43 -0.32 5.65
N TRP A 156 13.58 -0.96 5.76
CA TRP A 156 14.87 -0.28 5.60
C TRP A 156 15.11 0.22 4.18
N ARG A 157 14.62 -0.51 3.18
CA ARG A 157 14.67 -0.09 1.77
C ARG A 157 13.73 1.09 1.54
N PHE A 158 12.50 1.00 2.03
CA PHE A 158 11.55 2.08 2.00
C PHE A 158 12.11 3.35 2.65
N ALA A 159 12.65 3.27 3.88
CA ALA A 159 13.20 4.43 4.58
C ALA A 159 14.39 5.04 3.83
N ALA A 160 15.25 4.22 3.21
CA ALA A 160 16.35 4.70 2.39
C ALA A 160 15.85 5.37 1.10
N SER A 161 14.86 4.79 0.42
CA SER A 161 14.21 5.38 -0.76
C SER A 161 13.58 6.73 -0.40
N LYS A 162 12.83 6.79 0.69
CA LYS A 162 12.17 8.00 1.18
C LYS A 162 13.18 9.11 1.47
N LEU A 163 14.30 8.78 2.12
CA LEU A 163 15.39 9.74 2.36
C LEU A 163 16.00 10.23 1.05
N THR A 164 16.23 9.32 0.12
CA THR A 164 16.82 9.65 -1.19
C THR A 164 15.94 10.64 -1.94
N TYR A 165 14.63 10.38 -2.02
CA TYR A 165 13.68 11.27 -2.65
C TYR A 165 13.61 12.63 -1.96
N PHE A 166 13.57 12.65 -0.64
CA PHE A 166 13.55 13.89 0.14
C PHE A 166 14.80 14.74 -0.10
N LEU A 167 16.01 14.14 -0.14
CA LEU A 167 17.26 14.86 -0.34
C LEU A 167 17.46 15.32 -1.80
N GLN A 168 16.87 14.63 -2.76
CA GLN A 168 16.95 14.99 -4.17
C GLN A 168 15.92 16.03 -4.57
N GLU A 169 15.05 16.46 -3.63
CA GLU A 169 13.91 17.35 -3.93
C GLU A 169 13.11 16.83 -5.15
N SER A 170 13.13 15.49 -5.35
CA SER A 170 12.44 14.88 -6.47
C SER A 170 10.95 14.98 -6.20
N ASP A 171 10.29 15.81 -6.98
CA ASP A 171 8.83 15.84 -7.02
C ASP A 171 8.37 14.54 -7.70
N LEU A 172 7.90 13.59 -6.90
CA LEU A 172 7.28 12.38 -7.38
C LEU A 172 5.88 12.74 -7.90
N ASP A 173 5.85 13.50 -8.96
CA ASP A 173 4.64 13.83 -9.70
C ASP A 173 4.68 13.06 -11.04
N PRO A 174 4.25 11.79 -11.03
CA PRO A 174 4.25 10.99 -12.24
C PRO A 174 3.26 11.57 -13.24
N SER A 175 3.65 11.63 -14.49
CA SER A 175 2.76 12.06 -15.56
C SER A 175 1.78 10.96 -15.96
N GLY A 176 0.64 11.37 -16.51
CA GLY A 176 -0.35 10.46 -17.07
C GLY A 176 -1.12 9.66 -16.02
N ILE A 177 -1.55 8.47 -16.41
CA ILE A 177 -2.47 7.62 -15.64
C ILE A 177 -1.91 7.14 -14.26
N TYR A 178 -0.61 7.26 -14.04
CA TYR A 178 0.00 6.89 -12.78
C TYR A 178 0.02 8.02 -11.76
N ASN A 179 -0.59 9.16 -12.07
CA ASN A 179 -0.78 10.26 -11.14
C ASN A 179 -2.09 10.06 -10.37
N ALA A 180 -2.10 10.31 -9.06
CA ALA A 180 -3.31 10.26 -8.25
C ALA A 180 -4.42 11.20 -8.78
N ALA A 181 -4.06 12.34 -9.38
CA ALA A 181 -5.01 13.26 -10.00
C ALA A 181 -5.74 12.69 -11.26
N SER A 182 -5.32 11.52 -11.76
CA SER A 182 -6.01 10.82 -12.83
C SER A 182 -7.29 10.12 -12.36
N PHE A 183 -7.52 10.04 -11.06
CA PHE A 183 -8.70 9.45 -10.46
C PHE A 183 -9.65 10.55 -9.97
N ASP A 184 -10.93 10.27 -9.96
CA ASP A 184 -11.93 11.11 -9.29
C ASP A 184 -12.07 10.72 -7.81
N GLU A 185 -13.03 11.34 -7.11
CA GLU A 185 -13.29 11.08 -5.69
C GLU A 185 -13.75 9.64 -5.41
N LYS A 186 -14.28 8.95 -6.43
CA LYS A 186 -14.65 7.52 -6.38
C LYS A 186 -13.55 6.60 -6.91
N GLY A 187 -12.38 7.15 -7.26
CA GLY A 187 -11.25 6.40 -7.79
C GLY A 187 -11.43 5.94 -9.24
N PHE A 188 -12.29 6.55 -10.02
CA PHE A 188 -12.40 6.30 -11.45
C PHE A 188 -11.35 7.07 -12.24
N THR A 189 -10.88 6.50 -13.33
CA THR A 189 -10.04 7.24 -14.29
C THR A 189 -10.85 8.31 -15.01
N ARG A 190 -10.36 9.54 -14.98
CA ARG A 190 -10.90 10.66 -15.73
C ARG A 190 -10.46 10.65 -17.17
#